data_c032155bb7182de7dabc5f4077da4412
#
_entry.id   c032155bb7182de7dabc5f4077da4412
#
_cell.length_a   1.000
_cell.length_b   1.000
_cell.length_c   1.000
_cell.angle_alpha   90.00
_cell.angle_beta   90.00
_cell.angle_gamma   90.00
#
_symmetry.space_group_name_H-M   'P 1'
#
loop_
_entity.id
_entity.type
_entity.pdbx_description
1 polymer ?
#
loop_
_entity_poly.entity_id
_entity_poly.type
_entity_poly.pdbx_seq_one_letter_code
_entity_poly.pdbx_strand_id
1 'polypeptide(L)'
;FHDLAADVAAILDHEICDGPVIVAGHAFGCWIARTLASDRPELIDGLIFLAAATDRWPTELSKAINTAMSVDAPEQERLAALRLSFFAEKSDPSPWLDGWYPELAELQRNARGLTDRARWWSSGHAPILDIVGTEDPFRLPKQLDFYQRELGDRVDLRTVAGASHALPGEKPAEAAQIILDWIGTLPSV
;
A
#
# COMPACT_ATOMS: atom_id res chain seq x y z
N PHE A 1 -1.62 7.14 -12.75
CA PHE A 1 -0.55 6.41 -12.04
C PHE A 1 0.81 6.56 -12.72
N HIS A 2 0.88 6.52 -14.04
CA HIS A 2 2.16 6.58 -14.78
C HIS A 2 2.97 7.84 -14.48
N ASP A 3 2.34 9.02 -14.35
CA ASP A 3 3.04 10.24 -13.98
C ASP A 3 3.62 10.17 -12.57
N LEU A 4 2.86 9.63 -11.60
CA LEU A 4 3.34 9.41 -10.23
C LEU A 4 4.47 8.37 -10.16
N ALA A 5 4.41 7.34 -11.00
CA ALA A 5 5.49 6.35 -11.11
C ALA A 5 6.74 6.96 -11.77
N ALA A 6 6.55 7.85 -12.74
CA ALA A 6 7.66 8.56 -13.40
C ALA A 6 8.38 9.51 -12.42
N ASP A 7 7.66 10.16 -11.50
CA ASP A 7 8.27 10.99 -10.45
C ASP A 7 9.17 10.13 -9.54
N VAL A 8 8.70 8.93 -9.15
CA VAL A 8 9.52 8.00 -8.36
C VAL A 8 10.72 7.49 -9.18
N ALA A 9 10.52 7.14 -10.46
CA ALA A 9 11.62 6.73 -11.33
C ALA A 9 12.69 7.81 -11.45
N ALA A 10 12.30 9.08 -11.58
CA ALA A 10 13.25 10.19 -11.65
C ALA A 10 14.08 10.35 -10.39
N ILE A 11 13.49 10.09 -9.20
CA ILE A 11 14.23 10.06 -7.93
C ILE A 11 15.23 8.90 -7.94
N LEU A 12 14.82 7.71 -8.35
CA LEU A 12 15.71 6.56 -8.43
C LEU A 12 16.86 6.77 -9.40
N ASP A 13 16.58 7.30 -10.60
CA ASP A 13 17.60 7.63 -11.61
C ASP A 13 18.61 8.67 -11.08
N HIS A 14 18.20 9.56 -10.17
CA HIS A 14 19.07 10.58 -9.58
C HIS A 14 19.90 10.07 -8.39
N GLU A 15 19.28 9.30 -7.49
CA GLU A 15 19.88 8.91 -6.19
C GLU A 15 20.64 7.58 -6.26
N ILE A 16 20.32 6.71 -7.21
CA ILE A 16 20.83 5.34 -7.28
C ILE A 16 21.74 5.20 -8.49
N CYS A 17 23.03 5.06 -8.20
CA CYS A 17 24.04 4.96 -9.24
C CYS A 17 24.36 3.52 -9.68
N ASP A 18 24.03 2.48 -8.89
CA ASP A 18 24.68 1.17 -9.01
C ASP A 18 23.72 -0.03 -9.17
N GLY A 19 22.44 0.15 -9.53
CA GLY A 19 21.59 -1.00 -9.86
C GLY A 19 20.13 -0.92 -9.39
N PRO A 20 19.35 -1.98 -9.64
CA PRO A 20 17.95 -2.04 -9.27
C PRO A 20 17.71 -2.03 -7.76
N VAL A 21 16.47 -1.71 -7.35
CA VAL A 21 16.11 -1.51 -5.96
C VAL A 21 14.87 -2.30 -5.55
N ILE A 22 14.66 -2.39 -4.24
CA ILE A 22 13.42 -2.88 -3.65
C ILE A 22 12.54 -1.67 -3.32
N VAL A 23 11.33 -1.63 -3.89
CA VAL A 23 10.38 -0.54 -3.67
C VAL A 23 9.24 -1.00 -2.77
N ALA A 24 9.03 -0.28 -1.67
CA ALA A 24 7.90 -0.50 -0.78
C ALA A 24 6.80 0.54 -1.02
N GLY A 25 5.55 0.08 -1.12
CA GLY A 25 4.36 0.92 -1.15
C GLY A 25 3.43 0.60 0.01
N HIS A 26 2.78 1.62 0.57
CA HIS A 26 1.70 1.46 1.54
C HIS A 26 0.37 1.90 0.92
N ALA A 27 -0.68 1.09 1.08
CA ALA A 27 -2.02 1.42 0.62
C ALA A 27 -2.02 1.87 -0.86
N PHE A 28 -2.37 3.13 -1.15
CA PHE A 28 -2.32 3.71 -2.49
C PHE A 28 -0.91 3.64 -3.11
N GLY A 29 0.14 3.80 -2.30
CA GLY A 29 1.53 3.69 -2.74
C GLY A 29 1.87 2.33 -3.35
N CYS A 30 1.15 1.25 -2.99
CA CYS A 30 1.30 -0.05 -3.64
C CYS A 30 0.96 0.02 -5.14
N TRP A 31 -0.01 0.82 -5.54
CA TRP A 31 -0.39 0.97 -6.95
C TRP A 31 0.65 1.78 -7.74
N ILE A 32 1.25 2.79 -7.09
CA ILE A 32 2.37 3.53 -7.69
C ILE A 32 3.58 2.60 -7.88
N ALA A 33 3.95 1.82 -6.86
CA ALA A 33 5.05 0.86 -6.93
C ALA A 33 4.82 -0.19 -8.02
N ARG A 34 3.59 -0.69 -8.17
CA ARG A 34 3.20 -1.62 -9.23
C ARG A 34 3.31 -1.00 -10.62
N THR A 35 2.88 0.25 -10.76
CA THR A 35 2.98 0.99 -12.02
C THR A 35 4.44 1.22 -12.39
N LEU A 36 5.26 1.61 -11.43
CA LEU A 36 6.71 1.77 -11.63
C LEU A 36 7.36 0.47 -12.11
N ALA A 37 7.07 -0.65 -11.45
CA ALA A 37 7.60 -1.95 -11.86
C ALA A 37 7.09 -2.44 -13.22
N SER A 38 5.93 -1.95 -13.67
CA SER A 38 5.42 -2.22 -15.03
C SER A 38 6.08 -1.32 -16.08
N ASP A 39 6.34 -0.06 -15.75
CA ASP A 39 6.89 0.94 -16.66
C ASP A 39 8.42 0.87 -16.77
N ARG A 40 9.10 0.56 -15.67
CA ARG A 40 10.56 0.53 -15.52
C ARG A 40 11.02 -0.75 -14.80
N PRO A 41 10.72 -1.94 -15.36
CA PRO A 41 11.03 -3.21 -14.72
C PRO A 41 12.54 -3.41 -14.43
N GLU A 42 13.40 -2.78 -15.20
CA GLU A 42 14.86 -2.82 -15.03
C GLU A 42 15.36 -2.11 -13.77
N LEU A 43 14.55 -1.25 -13.16
CA LEU A 43 14.89 -0.57 -11.91
C LEU A 43 14.53 -1.37 -10.65
N ILE A 44 13.77 -2.47 -10.79
CA ILE A 44 13.08 -3.09 -9.66
C ILE A 44 13.51 -4.53 -9.44
N ASP A 45 14.21 -4.79 -8.33
CA ASP A 45 14.59 -6.13 -7.87
C ASP A 45 13.53 -6.78 -6.98
N GLY A 46 12.67 -5.98 -6.36
CA GLY A 46 11.59 -6.49 -5.53
C GLY A 46 10.55 -5.43 -5.20
N LEU A 47 9.33 -5.89 -4.91
CA LEU A 47 8.22 -5.06 -4.47
C LEU A 47 7.76 -5.47 -3.08
N ILE A 48 7.46 -4.49 -2.24
CA ILE A 48 6.85 -4.73 -0.93
C ILE A 48 5.51 -4.01 -0.89
N PHE A 49 4.44 -4.77 -0.70
CA PHE A 49 3.10 -4.25 -0.50
C PHE A 49 2.78 -4.23 0.99
N LEU A 50 2.56 -3.05 1.54
CA LEU A 50 2.14 -2.85 2.93
C LEU A 50 0.64 -2.49 2.92
N ALA A 51 -0.20 -3.36 3.47
CA ALA A 51 -1.64 -3.17 3.52
C ALA A 51 -2.26 -2.83 2.15
N ALA A 52 -1.87 -3.57 1.10
CA ALA A 52 -2.41 -3.36 -0.23
C ALA A 52 -3.87 -3.77 -0.31
N ALA A 53 -4.74 -2.84 -0.68
CA ALA A 53 -6.16 -3.11 -0.90
C ALA A 53 -6.39 -4.02 -2.11
N THR A 54 -7.48 -4.79 -2.09
CA THR A 54 -7.95 -5.51 -3.28
C THR A 54 -8.52 -4.53 -4.32
N ASP A 55 -9.04 -5.04 -5.42
CA ASP A 55 -9.64 -4.21 -6.48
C ASP A 55 -10.97 -3.58 -6.07
N ARG A 56 -11.66 -4.14 -5.06
CA ARG A 56 -12.98 -3.69 -4.58
C ARG A 56 -13.09 -3.80 -3.07
N TRP A 57 -13.70 -2.79 -2.46
CA TRP A 57 -14.05 -2.74 -1.04
C TRP A 57 -15.44 -2.12 -0.83
N PRO A 58 -16.06 -2.29 0.35
CA PRO A 58 -17.37 -1.71 0.67
C PRO A 58 -17.38 -0.18 0.54
N THR A 59 -18.50 0.37 0.03
CA THR A 59 -18.67 1.82 -0.16
C THR A 59 -18.57 2.58 1.16
N GLU A 60 -18.93 1.95 2.27
CA GLU A 60 -18.86 2.49 3.62
C GLU A 60 -17.42 2.90 3.99
N LEU A 61 -16.44 2.13 3.56
CA LEU A 61 -15.03 2.48 3.78
C LEU A 61 -14.63 3.73 3.01
N SER A 62 -15.11 3.89 1.77
CA SER A 62 -14.86 5.11 1.01
C SER A 62 -15.47 6.35 1.66
N LYS A 63 -16.66 6.21 2.27
CA LYS A 63 -17.28 7.30 3.05
C LYS A 63 -16.48 7.60 4.32
N ALA A 64 -16.05 6.56 5.04
CA ALA A 64 -15.24 6.72 6.24
C ALA A 64 -13.91 7.41 5.93
N ILE A 65 -13.21 7.03 4.86
CA ILE A 65 -12.00 7.74 4.41
C ILE A 65 -12.27 9.23 4.20
N ASN A 66 -13.35 9.58 3.49
CA ASN A 66 -13.70 10.98 3.25
C ASN A 66 -13.98 11.74 4.56
N THR A 67 -14.67 11.11 5.53
CA THR A 67 -14.91 11.72 6.85
C THR A 67 -13.61 11.89 7.62
N ALA A 68 -12.73 10.89 7.64
CA ALA A 68 -11.44 10.95 8.31
C ALA A 68 -10.57 12.11 7.81
N MET A 69 -10.60 12.35 6.49
CA MET A 69 -9.83 13.41 5.83
C MET A 69 -10.47 14.81 5.93
N SER A 70 -11.76 14.92 6.30
CA SER A 70 -12.47 16.19 6.36
C SER A 70 -12.07 16.97 7.60
N VAL A 71 -11.33 18.07 7.41
CA VAL A 71 -10.92 18.96 8.52
C VAL A 71 -12.10 19.65 9.18
N ASP A 72 -13.22 19.78 8.51
CA ASP A 72 -14.45 20.42 9.00
C ASP A 72 -15.36 19.45 9.77
N ALA A 73 -15.10 18.14 9.70
CA ALA A 73 -15.90 17.16 10.43
C ALA A 73 -15.52 17.14 11.92
N PRO A 74 -16.49 16.88 12.82
CA PRO A 74 -16.21 16.75 14.26
C PRO A 74 -15.14 15.69 14.54
N GLU A 75 -14.25 15.99 15.51
CA GLU A 75 -13.14 15.09 15.88
C GLU A 75 -13.61 13.66 16.19
N GLN A 76 -14.71 13.53 16.92
CA GLN A 76 -15.25 12.20 17.27
C GLN A 76 -15.69 11.40 16.04
N GLU A 77 -16.25 12.07 15.02
CA GLU A 77 -16.64 11.42 13.77
C GLU A 77 -15.40 11.02 12.97
N ARG A 78 -14.38 11.86 12.96
CA ARG A 78 -13.10 11.55 12.32
C ARG A 78 -12.39 10.38 12.99
N LEU A 79 -12.36 10.34 14.32
CA LEU A 79 -11.80 9.20 15.07
C LEU A 79 -12.56 7.90 14.79
N ALA A 80 -13.89 7.93 14.76
CA ALA A 80 -14.70 6.78 14.41
C ALA A 80 -14.43 6.30 12.97
N ALA A 81 -14.29 7.24 12.04
CA ALA A 81 -13.97 6.96 10.64
C ALA A 81 -12.56 6.36 10.47
N LEU A 82 -11.57 6.87 11.20
CA LEU A 82 -10.20 6.33 11.25
C LEU A 82 -10.19 4.90 11.79
N ARG A 83 -10.92 4.63 12.89
CA ARG A 83 -11.06 3.25 13.42
C ARG A 83 -11.67 2.31 12.39
N LEU A 84 -12.74 2.74 11.74
CA LEU A 84 -13.45 1.91 10.75
C LEU A 84 -12.57 1.56 9.54
N SER A 85 -11.73 2.48 9.10
CA SER A 85 -11.02 2.32 7.82
C SER A 85 -9.54 2.01 7.93
N PHE A 86 -8.86 2.38 9.03
CA PHE A 86 -7.40 2.29 9.06
C PHE A 86 -6.82 1.54 10.26
N PHE A 87 -7.49 1.55 11.41
CA PHE A 87 -6.90 1.08 12.66
C PHE A 87 -7.58 -0.17 13.19
N ALA A 88 -6.79 -1.08 13.74
CA ALA A 88 -7.27 -2.23 14.50
C ALA A 88 -7.97 -1.78 15.79
N GLU A 89 -8.84 -2.64 16.32
CA GLU A 89 -9.68 -2.32 17.48
C GLU A 89 -8.90 -1.75 18.68
N LYS A 90 -7.70 -2.28 18.93
CA LYS A 90 -6.86 -1.91 20.09
C LYS A 90 -5.85 -0.80 19.81
N SER A 91 -5.78 -0.30 18.58
CA SER A 91 -4.84 0.75 18.19
C SER A 91 -5.43 2.14 18.45
N ASP A 92 -4.56 3.12 18.72
CA ASP A 92 -4.95 4.52 18.85
C ASP A 92 -4.92 5.24 17.51
N PRO A 93 -6.06 5.72 16.98
CA PRO A 93 -6.11 6.44 15.72
C PRO A 93 -5.77 7.94 15.86
N SER A 94 -5.68 8.48 17.08
CA SER A 94 -5.56 9.91 17.33
C SER A 94 -4.37 10.59 16.64
N PRO A 95 -3.19 9.94 16.47
CA PRO A 95 -2.07 10.51 15.72
C PRO A 95 -2.40 10.83 14.25
N TRP A 96 -3.45 10.23 13.67
CA TRP A 96 -3.87 10.46 12.29
C TRP A 96 -5.01 11.48 12.16
N LEU A 97 -5.34 12.22 13.21
CA LEU A 97 -6.26 13.36 13.09
C LEU A 97 -5.67 14.51 12.29
N ASP A 98 -4.36 14.64 12.26
CA ASP A 98 -3.63 15.65 11.51
C ASP A 98 -2.90 15.06 10.28
N GLY A 99 -2.41 15.95 9.41
CA GLY A 99 -1.59 15.54 8.26
C GLY A 99 -2.37 15.10 7.02
N TRP A 100 -3.67 15.34 6.96
CA TRP A 100 -4.48 15.09 5.78
C TRP A 100 -4.45 16.26 4.80
N TYR A 101 -4.26 15.93 3.52
CA TYR A 101 -4.17 16.90 2.42
C TYR A 101 -5.27 16.59 1.40
N PRO A 102 -6.41 17.31 1.42
CA PRO A 102 -7.56 17.05 0.55
C PRO A 102 -7.21 17.04 -0.94
N GLU A 103 -6.27 17.87 -1.37
CA GLU A 103 -5.80 17.96 -2.75
C GLU A 103 -5.11 16.67 -3.20
N LEU A 104 -4.33 16.05 -2.32
CA LEU A 104 -3.70 14.76 -2.60
C LEU A 104 -4.73 13.62 -2.69
N ALA A 105 -5.76 13.65 -1.86
CA ALA A 105 -6.85 12.68 -1.93
C ALA A 105 -7.62 12.79 -3.26
N GLU A 106 -7.83 13.99 -3.76
CA GLU A 106 -8.44 14.21 -5.08
C GLU A 106 -7.54 13.71 -6.20
N LEU A 107 -6.24 14.01 -6.16
CA LEU A 107 -5.25 13.52 -7.12
C LEU A 107 -5.26 11.97 -7.15
N GLN A 108 -5.27 11.31 -6.00
CA GLN A 108 -5.33 9.84 -5.91
C GLN A 108 -6.61 9.27 -6.51
N ARG A 109 -7.78 9.87 -6.25
CA ARG A 109 -9.05 9.45 -6.87
C ARG A 109 -9.03 9.60 -8.38
N ASN A 110 -8.51 10.73 -8.89
CA ASN A 110 -8.40 10.99 -10.31
C ASN A 110 -7.43 10.01 -10.98
N ALA A 111 -6.27 9.77 -10.40
CA ALA A 111 -5.29 8.81 -10.92
C ALA A 111 -5.90 7.40 -11.06
N ARG A 112 -6.69 6.95 -10.06
CA ARG A 112 -7.39 5.67 -10.12
C ARG A 112 -8.44 5.62 -11.23
N GLY A 113 -9.19 6.70 -11.44
CA GLY A 113 -10.26 6.76 -12.45
C GLY A 113 -9.73 6.86 -13.89
N LEU A 114 -8.55 7.44 -14.08
CA LEU A 114 -8.00 7.76 -15.40
C LEU A 114 -6.98 6.73 -15.93
N THR A 115 -6.49 5.83 -15.07
CA THR A 115 -5.46 4.88 -15.48
C THR A 115 -6.05 3.50 -15.77
N ASP A 116 -5.88 3.01 -17.00
CA ASP A 116 -6.30 1.67 -17.37
C ASP A 116 -5.55 0.62 -16.55
N ARG A 117 -6.31 -0.20 -15.81
CA ARG A 117 -5.80 -1.27 -14.97
C ARG A 117 -4.88 -2.24 -15.70
N ALA A 118 -5.19 -2.58 -16.94
CA ALA A 118 -4.41 -3.53 -17.73
C ALA A 118 -2.94 -3.09 -17.93
N ARG A 119 -2.66 -1.79 -17.84
CA ARG A 119 -1.33 -1.23 -18.07
C ARG A 119 -0.36 -1.37 -16.89
N TRP A 120 -0.85 -1.56 -15.67
CA TRP A 120 -0.01 -1.57 -14.47
C TRP A 120 -0.30 -2.73 -13.50
N TRP A 121 -1.41 -3.44 -13.69
CA TRP A 121 -1.85 -4.46 -12.73
C TRP A 121 -0.90 -5.65 -12.62
N SER A 122 -0.16 -5.98 -13.67
CA SER A 122 0.83 -7.07 -13.68
C SER A 122 1.99 -6.85 -12.72
N SER A 123 2.30 -5.61 -12.33
CA SER A 123 3.39 -5.26 -11.41
C SER A 123 4.77 -5.73 -11.87
N GLY A 124 5.06 -5.64 -13.17
CA GLY A 124 6.34 -6.14 -13.74
C GLY A 124 6.58 -7.63 -13.50
N HIS A 125 7.83 -7.99 -13.19
CA HIS A 125 8.28 -9.39 -13.04
C HIS A 125 8.99 -9.69 -11.71
N ALA A 126 9.34 -8.67 -10.93
CA ALA A 126 10.07 -8.81 -9.68
C ALA A 126 9.29 -9.63 -8.64
N PRO A 127 9.97 -10.30 -7.70
CA PRO A 127 9.35 -10.93 -6.54
C PRO A 127 8.60 -9.89 -5.69
N ILE A 128 7.54 -10.33 -5.01
CA ILE A 128 6.65 -9.46 -4.25
C ILE A 128 6.49 -10.00 -2.84
N LEU A 129 6.70 -9.15 -1.85
CA LEU A 129 6.28 -9.38 -0.46
C LEU A 129 4.96 -8.65 -0.21
N ASP A 130 3.90 -9.37 0.14
CA ASP A 130 2.57 -8.83 0.44
C ASP A 130 2.30 -8.96 1.95
N ILE A 131 2.38 -7.84 2.69
CA ILE A 131 2.18 -7.80 4.15
C ILE A 131 0.81 -7.21 4.47
N VAL A 132 -0.03 -8.01 5.15
CA VAL A 132 -1.44 -7.68 5.40
C VAL A 132 -1.75 -7.77 6.89
N GLY A 133 -2.41 -6.76 7.44
CA GLY A 133 -2.98 -6.81 8.79
C GLY A 133 -4.20 -7.74 8.85
N THR A 134 -4.32 -8.55 9.90
CA THR A 134 -5.47 -9.48 10.02
C THR A 134 -6.81 -8.79 10.24
N GLU A 135 -6.79 -7.49 10.60
CA GLU A 135 -7.97 -6.65 10.81
C GLU A 135 -8.17 -5.61 9.70
N ASP A 136 -7.43 -5.73 8.57
CA ASP A 136 -7.52 -4.77 7.46
C ASP A 136 -8.87 -4.90 6.72
N PRO A 137 -9.74 -3.88 6.77
CA PRO A 137 -11.06 -3.94 6.14
C PRO A 137 -11.00 -3.87 4.61
N PHE A 138 -9.87 -3.49 4.01
CA PHE A 138 -9.64 -3.52 2.57
C PHE A 138 -9.14 -4.87 2.07
N ARG A 139 -8.86 -5.81 3.00
CA ARG A 139 -8.35 -7.13 2.72
C ARG A 139 -9.03 -8.17 3.62
N LEU A 140 -10.30 -8.47 3.34
CA LEU A 140 -11.10 -9.40 4.16
C LEU A 140 -10.46 -10.80 4.21
N PRO A 141 -10.71 -11.61 5.26
CA PRO A 141 -10.10 -12.94 5.43
C PRO A 141 -10.19 -13.85 4.20
N LYS A 142 -11.32 -13.82 3.46
CA LYS A 142 -11.52 -14.57 2.21
C LYS A 142 -10.73 -14.04 1.00
N GLN A 143 -10.03 -12.93 1.18
CA GLN A 143 -9.26 -12.24 0.14
C GLN A 143 -7.77 -12.13 0.52
N LEU A 144 -7.31 -12.78 1.59
CA LEU A 144 -5.92 -12.69 2.04
C LEU A 144 -4.94 -13.07 0.94
N ASP A 145 -5.22 -14.15 0.22
CA ASP A 145 -4.43 -14.67 -0.89
C ASP A 145 -4.71 -13.99 -2.25
N PHE A 146 -5.39 -12.83 -2.25
CA PHE A 146 -5.83 -12.15 -3.47
C PHE A 146 -4.68 -11.93 -4.45
N TYR A 147 -3.54 -11.39 -4.00
CA TYR A 147 -2.42 -11.14 -4.90
C TYR A 147 -1.66 -12.41 -5.32
N GLN A 148 -1.61 -13.44 -4.48
CA GLN A 148 -1.08 -14.75 -4.90
C GLN A 148 -1.90 -15.35 -6.04
N ARG A 149 -3.23 -15.26 -5.98
CA ARG A 149 -4.10 -15.70 -7.08
C ARG A 149 -3.95 -14.88 -8.36
N GLU A 150 -3.76 -13.57 -8.22
CA GLU A 150 -3.66 -12.64 -9.35
C GLU A 150 -2.27 -12.64 -10.00
N LEU A 151 -1.20 -12.79 -9.21
CA LEU A 151 0.18 -12.57 -9.64
C LEU A 151 1.07 -13.81 -9.53
N GLY A 152 0.53 -14.92 -9.01
CA GLY A 152 1.20 -16.21 -8.97
C GLY A 152 2.25 -16.37 -7.88
N ASP A 153 3.15 -17.34 -8.09
CA ASP A 153 4.11 -17.83 -7.09
C ASP A 153 5.19 -16.82 -6.69
N ARG A 154 5.31 -15.71 -7.39
CA ARG A 154 6.24 -14.63 -7.03
C ARG A 154 5.78 -13.78 -5.84
N VAL A 155 4.56 -14.02 -5.31
CA VAL A 155 4.01 -13.31 -4.16
C VAL A 155 4.19 -14.11 -2.90
N ASP A 156 5.03 -13.61 -1.98
CA ASP A 156 5.15 -14.11 -0.62
C ASP A 156 4.19 -13.35 0.29
N LEU A 157 3.13 -14.02 0.75
CA LEU A 157 2.12 -13.43 1.64
C LEU A 157 2.53 -13.60 3.11
N ARG A 158 2.52 -12.50 3.85
CA ARG A 158 2.72 -12.45 5.29
C ARG A 158 1.56 -11.71 5.96
N THR A 159 1.11 -12.23 7.10
CA THR A 159 0.05 -11.59 7.88
C THR A 159 0.57 -11.11 9.22
N VAL A 160 0.09 -9.94 9.66
CA VAL A 160 0.43 -9.34 10.95
C VAL A 160 -0.82 -9.33 11.83
N ALA A 161 -0.78 -10.09 12.93
CA ALA A 161 -1.90 -10.21 13.84
C ALA A 161 -2.18 -8.91 14.60
N GLY A 162 -3.45 -8.51 14.66
CA GLY A 162 -3.87 -7.30 15.38
C GLY A 162 -3.34 -6.00 14.76
N ALA A 163 -3.09 -6.01 13.45
CA ALA A 163 -2.87 -4.83 12.62
C ALA A 163 -3.99 -4.67 11.61
N SER A 164 -4.25 -3.43 11.22
CA SER A 164 -5.22 -3.07 10.19
C SER A 164 -4.52 -2.37 9.02
N HIS A 165 -5.19 -1.46 8.35
CA HIS A 165 -4.68 -0.75 7.18
C HIS A 165 -3.52 0.21 7.50
N ALA A 166 -3.47 0.75 8.72
CA ALA A 166 -2.35 1.56 9.22
C ALA A 166 -1.14 0.71 9.69
N LEU A 167 -1.01 -0.50 9.17
CA LEU A 167 -0.03 -1.53 9.56
C LEU A 167 1.38 -1.01 9.88
N PRO A 168 2.02 -0.15 9.04
CA PRO A 168 3.36 0.35 9.36
C PRO A 168 3.42 1.22 10.63
N GLY A 169 2.32 1.90 10.96
CA GLY A 169 2.20 2.70 12.18
C GLY A 169 1.81 1.87 13.40
N GLU A 170 1.01 0.83 13.20
CA GLU A 170 0.51 -0.03 14.28
C GLU A 170 1.54 -1.06 14.75
N LYS A 171 2.30 -1.64 13.80
CA LYS A 171 3.24 -2.75 14.03
C LYS A 171 4.59 -2.53 13.32
N PRO A 172 5.28 -1.40 13.57
CA PRO A 172 6.49 -1.03 12.81
C PRO A 172 7.62 -2.05 12.95
N ALA A 173 7.85 -2.56 14.16
CA ALA A 173 8.93 -3.51 14.40
C ALA A 173 8.68 -4.87 13.73
N GLU A 174 7.42 -5.35 13.77
CA GLU A 174 7.04 -6.62 13.15
C GLU A 174 7.10 -6.53 11.63
N ALA A 175 6.58 -5.42 11.06
CA ALA A 175 6.67 -5.17 9.63
C ALA A 175 8.13 -5.08 9.15
N ALA A 176 8.99 -4.36 9.89
CA ALA A 176 10.41 -4.24 9.56
C ALA A 176 11.13 -5.60 9.61
N GLN A 177 10.84 -6.44 10.62
CA GLN A 177 11.46 -7.76 10.70
C GLN A 177 11.05 -8.65 9.53
N ILE A 178 9.77 -8.68 9.17
CA ILE A 178 9.28 -9.43 8.00
C ILE A 178 9.98 -8.98 6.72
N ILE A 179 10.15 -7.67 6.54
CA ILE A 179 10.84 -7.09 5.38
C ILE A 179 12.28 -7.54 5.33
N LEU A 180 13.02 -7.42 6.44
CA LEU A 180 14.43 -7.80 6.50
C LEU A 180 14.64 -9.29 6.26
N ASP A 181 13.78 -10.14 6.84
CA ASP A 181 13.83 -11.58 6.63
C ASP A 181 13.59 -11.93 5.15
N TRP A 182 12.62 -11.26 4.51
CA TRP A 182 12.33 -11.50 3.09
C TRP A 182 13.45 -11.00 2.17
N ILE A 183 14.01 -9.82 2.42
CA ILE A 183 15.16 -9.30 1.66
C ILE A 183 16.33 -10.30 1.72
N GLY A 184 16.57 -10.91 2.88
CA GLY A 184 17.60 -11.93 3.05
C GLY A 184 17.36 -13.22 2.24
N THR A 185 16.18 -13.43 1.69
CA THR A 185 15.87 -14.59 0.81
C THR A 185 16.06 -14.28 -0.67
N LEU A 186 16.19 -13.00 -1.04
CA LEU A 186 16.39 -12.62 -2.43
C LEU A 186 17.79 -13.02 -2.90
N PRO A 187 17.95 -13.38 -4.18
CA PRO A 187 19.28 -13.63 -4.74
C PRO A 187 20.17 -12.41 -4.52
N SER A 188 21.38 -12.65 -4.05
CA SER A 188 22.39 -11.58 -3.97
C SER A 188 22.66 -11.05 -5.38
N VAL A 189 22.47 -9.78 -5.59
CA VAL A 189 22.85 -9.06 -6.81
C VAL A 189 24.36 -8.91 -6.85
#